data_c66439e3fbc035e41c9109534ba82bb4
#
_entry.id   c66439e3fbc035e41c9109534ba82bb4
#
_cell.length_a   1.000
_cell.length_b   1.000
_cell.length_c   1.000
_cell.angle_alpha   90.00
_cell.angle_beta   90.00
_cell.angle_gamma   90.00
#
_symmetry.space_group_name_H-M   'P 1'
#
loop_
_entity.id
_entity.type
_entity.pdbx_description
1 polymer ?
#
loop_
_entity_poly.entity_id
_entity_poly.type
_entity_poly.pdbx_seq_one_letter_code
_entity_poly.pdbx_strand_id
1 'polypeptide(L)'
;MELTTEQTLQQGVTAHREGKLQDAERLYRAILQSQPLHSDANHNLGLIAVSVNQSAAALPLFKAALESNPKIEQFWLSYMNALIKAKQLDNAKQVLEQAKKQGVAGEKLNALEAQLVSITKQETVGRLSPPQEQLSSLLEYYQTGRYGDAEKIAMFITQEFPKHQFGWKVLGAVLKKTGRISESLAASQKLVQLAPQDAEAHNILGNTLKRLG
;
A
#
# COMPACT_ATOMS: atom_id res chain seq x y z
N MET A 1 -38.75 -19.53 26.64
CA MET A 1 -39.20 -18.51 25.63
C MET A 1 -38.02 -18.24 24.76
N GLU A 2 -38.09 -18.50 23.47
CA GLU A 2 -37.00 -18.19 22.53
C GLU A 2 -36.94 -16.69 22.33
N LEU A 3 -35.71 -16.15 22.31
CA LEU A 3 -35.49 -14.74 22.08
C LEU A 3 -35.80 -14.38 20.60
N THR A 4 -36.39 -13.21 20.38
CA THR A 4 -36.54 -12.68 19.03
C THR A 4 -35.17 -12.29 18.46
N THR A 5 -35.06 -12.17 17.14
CA THR A 5 -33.83 -11.69 16.46
C THR A 5 -33.40 -10.34 17.01
N GLU A 6 -34.33 -9.42 17.24
CA GLU A 6 -34.06 -8.09 17.81
C GLU A 6 -33.50 -8.17 19.25
N GLN A 7 -34.10 -9.03 20.09
CA GLN A 7 -33.60 -9.24 21.46
C GLN A 7 -32.21 -9.87 21.45
N THR A 8 -31.95 -10.83 20.55
CA THR A 8 -30.65 -11.47 20.39
C THR A 8 -29.60 -10.47 19.92
N LEU A 9 -29.96 -9.60 18.97
CA LEU A 9 -29.09 -8.52 18.50
C LEU A 9 -28.73 -7.56 19.63
N GLN A 10 -29.73 -7.10 20.39
CA GLN A 10 -29.51 -6.18 21.51
C GLN A 10 -28.61 -6.77 22.62
N GLN A 11 -28.77 -8.06 22.92
CA GLN A 11 -27.89 -8.76 23.84
C GLN A 11 -26.46 -8.86 23.28
N GLY A 12 -26.31 -9.15 21.97
CA GLY A 12 -25.02 -9.17 21.29
C GLY A 12 -24.31 -7.81 21.36
N VAL A 13 -25.04 -6.72 21.10
CA VAL A 13 -24.51 -5.35 21.19
C VAL A 13 -24.07 -5.03 22.63
N THR A 14 -24.87 -5.43 23.63
CA THR A 14 -24.52 -5.23 25.04
C THR A 14 -23.25 -6.00 25.39
N ALA A 15 -23.18 -7.29 25.06
CA ALA A 15 -21.99 -8.11 25.30
C ALA A 15 -20.74 -7.53 24.61
N HIS A 16 -20.90 -7.04 23.37
CA HIS A 16 -19.80 -6.40 22.63
C HIS A 16 -19.28 -5.14 23.33
N ARG A 17 -20.18 -4.28 23.82
CA ARG A 17 -19.80 -3.08 24.58
C ARG A 17 -19.11 -3.39 25.91
N GLU A 18 -19.48 -4.49 26.54
CA GLU A 18 -18.87 -4.98 27.78
C GLU A 18 -17.53 -5.72 27.53
N GLY A 19 -17.08 -5.84 26.28
CA GLY A 19 -15.86 -6.56 25.91
C GLY A 19 -15.99 -8.08 25.94
N LYS A 20 -17.20 -8.63 26.12
CA LYS A 20 -17.51 -10.07 26.10
C LYS A 20 -17.60 -10.54 24.64
N LEU A 21 -16.47 -10.49 23.92
CA LEU A 21 -16.44 -10.69 22.46
C LEU A 21 -16.92 -12.06 22.04
N GLN A 22 -16.64 -13.13 22.81
CA GLN A 22 -17.08 -14.49 22.51
C GLN A 22 -18.60 -14.65 22.62
N ASP A 23 -19.21 -14.04 23.63
CA ASP A 23 -20.67 -14.06 23.78
C ASP A 23 -21.35 -13.26 22.68
N ALA A 24 -20.82 -12.08 22.35
CA ALA A 24 -21.31 -11.26 21.26
C ALA A 24 -21.22 -12.00 19.92
N GLU A 25 -20.07 -12.62 19.62
CA GLU A 25 -19.86 -13.41 18.40
C GLU A 25 -20.88 -14.54 18.29
N ARG A 26 -21.10 -15.30 19.38
CA ARG A 26 -22.07 -16.39 19.42
C ARG A 26 -23.48 -15.89 19.08
N LEU A 27 -23.89 -14.76 19.65
CA LEU A 27 -25.21 -14.18 19.44
C LEU A 27 -25.37 -13.68 17.99
N TYR A 28 -24.39 -12.99 17.43
CA TYR A 28 -24.43 -12.55 16.02
C TYR A 28 -24.44 -13.74 15.06
N ARG A 29 -23.65 -14.79 15.32
CA ARG A 29 -23.67 -16.01 14.50
C ARG A 29 -25.02 -16.74 14.58
N ALA A 30 -25.69 -16.76 15.73
CA ALA A 30 -27.03 -17.32 15.87
C ALA A 30 -28.07 -16.58 15.00
N ILE A 31 -27.97 -15.24 14.92
CA ILE A 31 -28.80 -14.44 14.02
C ILE A 31 -28.49 -14.82 12.56
N LEU A 32 -27.22 -14.90 12.18
CA LEU A 32 -26.81 -15.17 10.80
C LEU A 32 -27.11 -16.60 10.33
N GLN A 33 -27.33 -17.55 11.25
CA GLN A 33 -27.82 -18.90 10.90
C GLN A 33 -29.25 -18.88 10.36
N SER A 34 -30.12 -18.03 10.90
CA SER A 34 -31.50 -17.88 10.45
C SER A 34 -31.68 -16.78 9.40
N GLN A 35 -30.84 -15.73 9.46
CA GLN A 35 -30.89 -14.57 8.60
C GLN A 35 -29.48 -14.18 8.09
N PRO A 36 -28.93 -14.90 7.09
CA PRO A 36 -27.54 -14.71 6.63
C PRO A 36 -27.20 -13.30 6.16
N LEU A 37 -28.22 -12.54 5.72
CA LEU A 37 -28.06 -11.17 5.23
C LEU A 37 -28.47 -10.10 6.26
N HIS A 38 -28.58 -10.46 7.55
CA HIS A 38 -28.90 -9.46 8.57
C HIS A 38 -27.78 -8.44 8.70
N SER A 39 -28.05 -7.19 8.30
CA SER A 39 -27.03 -6.14 8.12
C SER A 39 -26.23 -5.87 9.39
N ASP A 40 -26.93 -5.63 10.52
CA ASP A 40 -26.26 -5.27 11.78
C ASP A 40 -25.47 -6.43 12.39
N ALA A 41 -25.98 -7.66 12.27
CA ALA A 41 -25.28 -8.85 12.75
C ALA A 41 -23.98 -9.08 11.95
N ASN A 42 -24.03 -8.96 10.62
CA ASN A 42 -22.86 -9.01 9.76
C ASN A 42 -21.86 -7.90 10.10
N HIS A 43 -22.32 -6.65 10.20
CA HIS A 43 -21.47 -5.52 10.54
C HIS A 43 -20.77 -5.70 11.90
N ASN A 44 -21.53 -6.04 12.95
CA ASN A 44 -20.99 -6.18 14.29
C ASN A 44 -20.03 -7.38 14.42
N LEU A 45 -20.31 -8.48 13.75
CA LEU A 45 -19.39 -9.61 13.67
C LEU A 45 -18.09 -9.22 12.92
N GLY A 46 -18.19 -8.42 11.86
CA GLY A 46 -17.06 -7.84 11.17
C GLY A 46 -16.19 -6.95 12.08
N LEU A 47 -16.81 -6.13 12.94
CA LEU A 47 -16.10 -5.31 13.91
C LEU A 47 -15.33 -6.17 14.92
N ILE A 48 -15.90 -7.27 15.41
CA ILE A 48 -15.20 -8.24 16.26
C ILE A 48 -13.99 -8.82 15.53
N ALA A 49 -14.12 -9.25 14.28
CA ALA A 49 -13.02 -9.79 13.50
C ALA A 49 -11.88 -8.77 13.34
N VAL A 50 -12.20 -7.50 13.09
CA VAL A 50 -11.18 -6.42 13.02
C VAL A 50 -10.50 -6.18 14.36
N SER A 51 -11.23 -6.26 15.49
CA SER A 51 -10.66 -6.04 16.84
C SER A 51 -9.63 -7.10 17.23
N VAL A 52 -9.77 -8.32 16.70
CA VAL A 52 -8.81 -9.42 16.90
C VAL A 52 -7.79 -9.54 15.74
N ASN A 53 -7.56 -8.45 15.00
CA ASN A 53 -6.61 -8.37 13.88
C ASN A 53 -6.90 -9.31 12.68
N GLN A 54 -8.15 -9.76 12.52
CA GLN A 54 -8.60 -10.60 11.41
C GLN A 54 -9.31 -9.77 10.33
N SER A 55 -8.69 -8.68 9.88
CA SER A 55 -9.32 -7.74 8.94
C SER A 55 -9.74 -8.41 7.62
N ALA A 56 -9.00 -9.40 7.14
CA ALA A 56 -9.35 -10.14 5.93
C ALA A 56 -10.66 -10.96 6.10
N ALA A 57 -10.85 -11.57 7.28
CA ALA A 57 -12.06 -12.32 7.59
C ALA A 57 -13.30 -11.40 7.79
N ALA A 58 -13.07 -10.14 8.14
CA ALA A 58 -14.15 -9.15 8.27
C ALA A 58 -14.72 -8.69 6.92
N LEU A 59 -13.95 -8.77 5.83
CA LEU A 59 -14.35 -8.22 4.53
C LEU A 59 -15.67 -8.80 3.99
N PRO A 60 -15.90 -10.11 3.93
CA PRO A 60 -17.16 -10.67 3.46
C PRO A 60 -18.34 -10.27 4.34
N LEU A 61 -18.13 -10.09 5.65
CA LEU A 61 -19.17 -9.68 6.59
C LEU A 61 -19.57 -8.22 6.35
N PHE A 62 -18.61 -7.31 6.23
CA PHE A 62 -18.91 -5.90 5.91
C PHE A 62 -19.54 -5.76 4.52
N LYS A 63 -19.10 -6.55 3.55
CA LYS A 63 -19.70 -6.56 2.23
C LYS A 63 -21.17 -6.99 2.30
N ALA A 64 -21.50 -8.07 3.01
CA ALA A 64 -22.89 -8.53 3.20
C ALA A 64 -23.76 -7.49 3.91
N ALA A 65 -23.22 -6.82 4.96
CA ALA A 65 -23.91 -5.75 5.64
C ALA A 65 -24.25 -4.59 4.70
N LEU A 66 -23.28 -4.17 3.89
CA LEU A 66 -23.41 -3.08 2.93
C LEU A 66 -24.39 -3.40 1.80
N GLU A 67 -24.33 -4.61 1.23
CA GLU A 67 -25.26 -5.07 0.19
C GLU A 67 -26.70 -5.13 0.71
N SER A 68 -26.87 -5.48 1.98
CA SER A 68 -28.20 -5.54 2.61
C SER A 68 -28.77 -4.17 2.96
N ASN A 69 -27.93 -3.21 3.32
CA ASN A 69 -28.36 -1.85 3.64
C ASN A 69 -27.29 -0.78 3.25
N PRO A 70 -27.25 -0.37 1.98
CA PRO A 70 -26.26 0.59 1.50
C PRO A 70 -26.47 2.04 1.98
N LYS A 71 -27.58 2.33 2.68
CA LYS A 71 -27.87 3.68 3.18
C LYS A 71 -27.12 4.00 4.48
N ILE A 72 -26.57 3.02 5.17
CA ILE A 72 -25.88 3.21 6.44
C ILE A 72 -24.42 3.60 6.15
N GLU A 73 -24.08 4.87 6.34
CA GLU A 73 -22.72 5.40 6.17
C GLU A 73 -21.66 4.56 6.91
N GLN A 74 -21.96 4.16 8.15
CA GLN A 74 -21.03 3.40 8.98
C GLN A 74 -20.57 2.08 8.33
N PHE A 75 -21.40 1.44 7.53
CA PHE A 75 -21.03 0.19 6.84
C PHE A 75 -19.97 0.44 5.78
N TRP A 76 -20.08 1.54 5.02
CA TRP A 76 -19.06 1.97 4.06
C TRP A 76 -17.74 2.26 4.75
N LEU A 77 -17.77 3.04 5.84
CA LEU A 77 -16.58 3.41 6.60
C LEU A 77 -15.87 2.18 7.18
N SER A 78 -16.62 1.24 7.77
CA SER A 78 -16.05 0.01 8.34
C SER A 78 -15.44 -0.89 7.27
N TYR A 79 -16.10 -1.03 6.13
CA TYR A 79 -15.60 -1.84 5.01
C TYR A 79 -14.31 -1.25 4.42
N MET A 80 -14.28 0.07 4.15
CA MET A 80 -13.08 0.75 3.67
C MET A 80 -11.92 0.64 4.66
N ASN A 81 -12.16 0.86 5.96
CA ASN A 81 -11.12 0.70 6.98
C ASN A 81 -10.55 -0.73 7.01
N ALA A 82 -11.41 -1.75 6.89
CA ALA A 82 -10.98 -3.14 6.84
C ALA A 82 -10.14 -3.43 5.58
N LEU A 83 -10.52 -2.91 4.42
CA LEU A 83 -9.76 -3.03 3.18
C LEU A 83 -8.37 -2.36 3.28
N ILE A 84 -8.31 -1.15 3.86
CA ILE A 84 -7.04 -0.45 4.10
C ILE A 84 -6.14 -1.27 5.03
N LYS A 85 -6.67 -1.77 6.15
CA LYS A 85 -5.92 -2.63 7.09
C LYS A 85 -5.46 -3.95 6.44
N ALA A 86 -6.26 -4.51 5.54
CA ALA A 86 -5.92 -5.70 4.77
C ALA A 86 -4.97 -5.40 3.57
N LYS A 87 -4.51 -4.16 3.41
CA LYS A 87 -3.67 -3.68 2.28
C LYS A 87 -4.31 -3.87 0.90
N GLN A 88 -5.64 -3.94 0.83
CA GLN A 88 -6.39 -4.03 -0.42
C GLN A 88 -6.78 -2.62 -0.92
N LEU A 89 -5.77 -1.80 -1.24
CA LEU A 89 -5.96 -0.37 -1.51
C LEU A 89 -6.79 -0.09 -2.77
N ASP A 90 -6.66 -0.91 -3.81
CA ASP A 90 -7.44 -0.74 -5.04
C ASP A 90 -8.92 -1.05 -4.81
N ASN A 91 -9.23 -2.08 -4.01
CA ASN A 91 -10.60 -2.36 -3.58
C ASN A 91 -11.16 -1.24 -2.71
N ALA A 92 -10.35 -0.67 -1.81
CA ALA A 92 -10.76 0.48 -0.99
C ALA A 92 -11.12 1.70 -1.84
N LYS A 93 -10.37 1.99 -2.92
CA LYS A 93 -10.69 3.06 -3.88
C LYS A 93 -12.01 2.81 -4.59
N GLN A 94 -12.25 1.58 -5.05
CA GLN A 94 -13.52 1.22 -5.70
C GLN A 94 -14.72 1.40 -4.77
N VAL A 95 -14.58 0.97 -3.50
CA VAL A 95 -15.63 1.13 -2.48
C VAL A 95 -15.86 2.61 -2.16
N LEU A 96 -14.81 3.44 -2.09
CA LEU A 96 -14.92 4.89 -1.93
C LEU A 96 -15.75 5.54 -3.06
N GLU A 97 -15.44 5.19 -4.31
CA GLU A 97 -16.18 5.70 -5.46
C GLU A 97 -17.65 5.25 -5.45
N GLN A 98 -17.91 4.03 -5.04
CA GLN A 98 -19.27 3.53 -4.88
C GLN A 98 -20.03 4.27 -3.77
N ALA A 99 -19.39 4.52 -2.62
CA ALA A 99 -19.97 5.29 -1.53
C ALA A 99 -20.39 6.70 -1.97
N LYS A 100 -19.50 7.39 -2.69
CA LYS A 100 -19.79 8.72 -3.27
C LYS A 100 -20.97 8.68 -4.24
N LYS A 101 -21.06 7.68 -5.11
CA LYS A 101 -22.18 7.49 -6.04
C LYS A 101 -23.49 7.22 -5.32
N GLN A 102 -23.47 6.60 -4.14
CA GLN A 102 -24.64 6.38 -3.29
C GLN A 102 -25.00 7.60 -2.44
N GLY A 103 -24.29 8.72 -2.60
CA GLY A 103 -24.54 9.96 -1.86
C GLY A 103 -23.98 9.97 -0.45
N VAL A 104 -23.13 9.01 -0.10
CA VAL A 104 -22.42 9.01 1.20
C VAL A 104 -21.40 10.15 1.15
N ALA A 105 -21.54 11.11 2.06
CA ALA A 105 -20.67 12.28 2.16
C ALA A 105 -20.52 12.69 3.62
N GLY A 106 -19.31 13.07 4.04
CA GLY A 106 -19.05 13.53 5.40
C GLY A 106 -17.57 13.58 5.73
N GLU A 107 -17.25 14.20 6.85
CA GLU A 107 -15.85 14.38 7.29
C GLU A 107 -15.10 13.04 7.44
N LYS A 108 -15.78 11.99 7.92
CA LYS A 108 -15.18 10.68 8.09
C LYS A 108 -14.80 10.02 6.77
N LEU A 109 -15.65 10.18 5.75
CA LEU A 109 -15.35 9.68 4.40
C LEU A 109 -14.16 10.43 3.79
N ASN A 110 -14.15 11.77 3.92
CA ASN A 110 -13.05 12.61 3.46
C ASN A 110 -11.73 12.29 4.16
N ALA A 111 -11.78 12.00 5.46
CA ALA A 111 -10.59 11.57 6.22
C ALA A 111 -10.04 10.22 5.71
N LEU A 112 -10.91 9.25 5.43
CA LEU A 112 -10.51 7.96 4.85
C LEU A 112 -9.96 8.11 3.43
N GLU A 113 -10.54 8.98 2.62
CA GLU A 113 -10.01 9.32 1.29
C GLU A 113 -8.61 9.91 1.39
N ALA A 114 -8.39 10.90 2.26
CA ALA A 114 -7.08 11.51 2.49
C ALA A 114 -6.05 10.47 2.98
N GLN A 115 -6.45 9.58 3.89
CA GLN A 115 -5.62 8.48 4.35
C GLN A 115 -5.25 7.53 3.20
N LEU A 116 -6.21 7.13 2.37
CA LEU A 116 -6.01 6.24 1.23
C LEU A 116 -5.06 6.86 0.19
N VAL A 117 -5.23 8.16 -0.10
CA VAL A 117 -4.34 8.93 -0.98
C VAL A 117 -2.92 8.97 -0.41
N SER A 118 -2.77 9.24 0.89
CA SER A 118 -1.47 9.28 1.56
C SER A 118 -0.74 7.93 1.49
N ILE A 119 -1.43 6.83 1.81
CA ILE A 119 -0.86 5.47 1.76
C ILE A 119 -0.47 5.11 0.33
N THR A 120 -1.34 5.36 -0.65
CA THR A 120 -1.03 5.08 -2.06
C THR A 120 0.13 5.92 -2.59
N LYS A 121 0.24 7.17 -2.16
CA LYS A 121 1.37 8.03 -2.51
C LYS A 121 2.68 7.50 -1.91
N GLN A 122 2.66 7.05 -0.65
CA GLN A 122 3.83 6.43 0.00
C GLN A 122 4.24 5.13 -0.69
N GLU A 123 3.29 4.26 -1.05
CA GLU A 123 3.59 3.04 -1.81
C GLU A 123 4.14 3.34 -3.21
N THR A 124 3.60 4.35 -3.87
CA THR A 124 4.07 4.78 -5.20
C THR A 124 5.48 5.38 -5.10
N VAL A 125 5.77 6.19 -4.07
CA VAL A 125 7.10 6.73 -3.80
C VAL A 125 8.07 5.59 -3.41
N GLY A 126 7.63 4.63 -2.60
CA GLY A 126 8.42 3.44 -2.25
C GLY A 126 8.72 2.53 -3.45
N ARG A 127 7.82 2.49 -4.46
CA ARG A 127 8.05 1.79 -5.75
C ARG A 127 8.86 2.61 -6.75
N LEU A 128 8.95 3.94 -6.55
CA LEU A 128 9.72 4.85 -7.43
C LEU A 128 11.15 5.08 -6.94
N SER A 129 11.48 4.67 -5.72
CA SER A 129 12.80 4.85 -5.12
C SER A 129 13.28 3.55 -4.49
N PRO A 130 14.57 3.20 -4.68
CA PRO A 130 15.18 2.06 -4.00
C PRO A 130 15.14 2.25 -2.48
N PRO A 131 15.13 1.14 -1.69
CA PRO A 131 15.28 1.21 -0.25
C PRO A 131 16.56 1.96 0.14
N GLN A 132 16.50 2.80 1.17
CA GLN A 132 17.62 3.61 1.62
C GLN A 132 18.85 2.75 1.97
N GLU A 133 18.62 1.56 2.53
CA GLU A 133 19.68 0.60 2.83
C GLU A 133 20.45 0.17 1.58
N GLN A 134 19.76 -0.10 0.46
CA GLN A 134 20.40 -0.44 -0.81
C GLN A 134 21.21 0.74 -1.38
N LEU A 135 20.71 1.97 -1.25
CA LEU A 135 21.45 3.16 -1.68
C LEU A 135 22.70 3.37 -0.84
N SER A 136 22.61 3.16 0.47
CA SER A 136 23.75 3.26 1.38
C SER A 136 24.80 2.18 1.10
N SER A 137 24.38 0.92 0.91
CA SER A 137 25.27 -0.19 0.56
C SER A 137 25.94 0.03 -0.80
N LEU A 138 25.20 0.54 -1.78
CA LEU A 138 25.75 0.88 -3.10
C LEU A 138 26.86 1.91 -2.99
N LEU A 139 26.63 2.97 -2.21
CA LEU A 139 27.63 4.03 -1.99
C LEU A 139 28.87 3.50 -1.26
N GLU A 140 28.67 2.73 -0.19
CA GLU A 140 29.74 2.11 0.58
C GLU A 140 30.63 1.19 -0.29
N TYR A 141 30.02 0.29 -1.08
CA TYR A 141 30.78 -0.62 -1.96
C TYR A 141 31.55 0.16 -3.04
N TYR A 142 30.98 1.22 -3.58
CA TYR A 142 31.68 2.08 -4.52
C TYR A 142 32.87 2.79 -3.87
N GLN A 143 32.73 3.35 -2.67
CA GLN A 143 33.76 4.07 -1.93
C GLN A 143 34.90 3.17 -1.47
N THR A 144 34.58 1.94 -1.08
CA THR A 144 35.55 0.93 -0.62
C THR A 144 36.23 0.17 -1.76
N GLY A 145 35.91 0.49 -3.03
CA GLY A 145 36.51 -0.15 -4.20
C GLY A 145 35.96 -1.55 -4.52
N ARG A 146 34.89 -1.98 -3.85
CA ARG A 146 34.19 -3.24 -4.11
C ARG A 146 33.29 -3.11 -5.33
N TYR A 147 33.89 -2.84 -6.48
CA TYR A 147 33.18 -2.48 -7.71
C TYR A 147 32.25 -3.59 -8.21
N GLY A 148 32.59 -4.87 -8.02
CA GLY A 148 31.73 -5.99 -8.41
C GLY A 148 30.41 -6.05 -7.61
N ASP A 149 30.45 -5.75 -6.31
CA ASP A 149 29.25 -5.72 -5.47
C ASP A 149 28.43 -4.44 -5.74
N ALA A 150 29.11 -3.31 -5.92
CA ALA A 150 28.48 -2.06 -6.33
C ALA A 150 27.76 -2.19 -7.69
N GLU A 151 28.36 -2.90 -8.66
CA GLU A 151 27.75 -3.13 -9.97
C GLU A 151 26.44 -3.93 -9.84
N LYS A 152 26.43 -5.02 -9.07
CA LYS A 152 25.23 -5.85 -8.86
C LYS A 152 24.06 -5.02 -8.32
N ILE A 153 24.32 -4.22 -7.27
CA ILE A 153 23.29 -3.36 -6.70
C ILE A 153 22.87 -2.26 -7.66
N ALA A 154 23.81 -1.61 -8.36
CA ALA A 154 23.50 -0.55 -9.33
C ALA A 154 22.66 -1.10 -10.50
N MET A 155 22.99 -2.30 -11.02
CA MET A 155 22.19 -2.96 -12.05
C MET A 155 20.78 -3.29 -11.55
N PHE A 156 20.64 -3.85 -10.35
CA PHE A 156 19.34 -4.10 -9.75
C PHE A 156 18.53 -2.79 -9.64
N ILE A 157 19.14 -1.71 -9.12
CA ILE A 157 18.46 -0.41 -8.99
C ILE A 157 18.04 0.14 -10.36
N THR A 158 18.89 0.04 -11.39
CA THR A 158 18.55 0.55 -12.72
C THR A 158 17.48 -0.28 -13.44
N GLN A 159 17.33 -1.54 -13.11
CA GLN A 159 16.28 -2.43 -13.62
C GLN A 159 14.93 -2.20 -12.91
N GLU A 160 14.93 -2.22 -11.58
CA GLU A 160 13.70 -2.08 -10.78
C GLU A 160 13.23 -0.62 -10.68
N PHE A 161 14.16 0.34 -10.70
CA PHE A 161 13.90 1.77 -10.56
C PHE A 161 14.53 2.57 -11.72
N PRO A 162 14.10 2.37 -12.98
CA PRO A 162 14.77 2.90 -14.16
C PRO A 162 14.80 4.43 -14.25
N LYS A 163 13.98 5.14 -13.45
CA LYS A 163 13.97 6.60 -13.33
C LYS A 163 14.85 7.15 -12.21
N HIS A 164 15.47 6.27 -11.41
CA HIS A 164 16.28 6.68 -10.27
C HIS A 164 17.69 7.07 -10.71
N GLN A 165 18.00 8.37 -10.71
CA GLN A 165 19.24 8.96 -11.25
C GLN A 165 20.50 8.39 -10.59
N PHE A 166 20.50 8.21 -9.25
CA PHE A 166 21.69 7.75 -8.51
C PHE A 166 22.13 6.33 -8.94
N GLY A 167 21.19 5.43 -9.27
CA GLY A 167 21.51 4.11 -9.81
C GLY A 167 22.35 4.19 -11.09
N TRP A 168 21.90 5.00 -12.06
CA TRP A 168 22.61 5.22 -13.32
C TRP A 168 23.95 5.93 -13.14
N LYS A 169 24.01 6.90 -12.21
CA LYS A 169 25.25 7.63 -11.88
C LYS A 169 26.33 6.68 -11.37
N VAL A 170 25.99 5.83 -10.37
CA VAL A 170 26.96 4.90 -9.78
C VAL A 170 27.29 3.77 -10.75
N LEU A 171 26.32 3.23 -11.51
CA LEU A 171 26.58 2.21 -12.53
C LEU A 171 27.59 2.74 -13.58
N GLY A 172 27.39 3.93 -14.10
CA GLY A 172 28.32 4.56 -15.04
C GLY A 172 29.72 4.73 -14.42
N ALA A 173 29.81 5.16 -13.16
CA ALA A 173 31.08 5.33 -12.46
C ALA A 173 31.82 3.99 -12.24
N VAL A 174 31.11 2.92 -11.84
CA VAL A 174 31.65 1.57 -11.66
C VAL A 174 32.18 1.03 -13.00
N LEU A 175 31.37 1.09 -14.06
CA LEU A 175 31.75 0.63 -15.40
C LEU A 175 32.98 1.36 -15.94
N LYS A 176 33.07 2.66 -15.66
CA LYS A 176 34.27 3.44 -16.01
C LYS A 176 35.51 3.01 -15.23
N LYS A 177 35.38 2.70 -13.93
CA LYS A 177 36.49 2.22 -13.08
C LYS A 177 36.96 0.83 -13.49
N THR A 178 36.07 -0.03 -13.96
CA THR A 178 36.37 -1.39 -14.43
C THR A 178 36.79 -1.45 -15.90
N GLY A 179 36.95 -0.29 -16.57
CA GLY A 179 37.42 -0.22 -17.96
C GLY A 179 36.35 -0.45 -19.05
N ARG A 180 35.11 -0.68 -18.66
CA ARG A 180 33.96 -0.92 -19.57
C ARG A 180 33.37 0.40 -20.06
N ILE A 181 34.15 1.17 -20.81
CA ILE A 181 33.84 2.57 -21.17
C ILE A 181 32.60 2.68 -22.06
N SER A 182 32.40 1.75 -23.02
CA SER A 182 31.21 1.75 -23.90
C SER A 182 29.90 1.57 -23.10
N GLU A 183 29.90 0.71 -22.11
CA GLU A 183 28.74 0.49 -21.26
C GLU A 183 28.53 1.67 -20.29
N SER A 184 29.64 2.25 -19.78
CA SER A 184 29.57 3.49 -19.00
C SER A 184 28.96 4.64 -19.78
N LEU A 185 29.20 4.72 -21.11
CA LEU A 185 28.58 5.71 -21.99
C LEU A 185 27.06 5.57 -22.01
N ALA A 186 26.55 4.34 -22.19
CA ALA A 186 25.11 4.10 -22.20
C ALA A 186 24.44 4.51 -20.86
N ALA A 187 25.08 4.19 -19.71
CA ALA A 187 24.60 4.60 -18.39
C ALA A 187 24.61 6.14 -18.23
N SER A 188 25.68 6.81 -18.70
CA SER A 188 25.79 8.28 -18.64
C SER A 188 24.78 8.99 -19.54
N GLN A 189 24.50 8.47 -20.73
CA GLN A 189 23.45 8.97 -21.60
C GLN A 189 22.08 8.87 -20.95
N LYS A 190 21.81 7.72 -20.29
CA LYS A 190 20.56 7.53 -19.56
C LYS A 190 20.41 8.50 -18.39
N LEU A 191 21.50 8.77 -17.66
CA LEU A 191 21.52 9.77 -16.59
C LEU A 191 21.15 11.18 -17.11
N VAL A 192 21.74 11.62 -18.23
CA VAL A 192 21.42 12.92 -18.85
C VAL A 192 19.97 12.97 -19.32
N GLN A 193 19.42 11.87 -19.89
CA GLN A 193 18.00 11.81 -20.25
C GLN A 193 17.06 12.00 -19.04
N LEU A 194 17.47 11.51 -17.87
CA LEU A 194 16.68 11.62 -16.64
C LEU A 194 16.86 12.96 -15.93
N ALA A 195 17.99 13.63 -16.15
CA ALA A 195 18.37 14.89 -15.52
C ALA A 195 18.98 15.86 -16.55
N PRO A 196 18.20 16.34 -17.54
CA PRO A 196 18.73 17.13 -18.65
C PRO A 196 19.27 18.51 -18.24
N GLN A 197 18.94 18.99 -17.05
CA GLN A 197 19.43 20.27 -16.52
C GLN A 197 20.54 20.08 -15.47
N ASP A 198 20.97 18.84 -15.19
CA ASP A 198 22.00 18.56 -14.21
C ASP A 198 23.39 18.68 -14.84
N ALA A 199 24.14 19.71 -14.45
CA ALA A 199 25.50 19.95 -14.92
C ALA A 199 26.44 18.77 -14.58
N GLU A 200 26.26 18.08 -13.47
CA GLU A 200 27.06 16.92 -13.10
C GLU A 200 26.80 15.74 -14.06
N ALA A 201 25.55 15.50 -14.46
CA ALA A 201 25.21 14.47 -15.45
C ALA A 201 25.92 14.73 -16.78
N HIS A 202 25.88 15.95 -17.27
CA HIS A 202 26.60 16.36 -18.50
C HIS A 202 28.11 16.24 -18.38
N ASN A 203 28.69 16.60 -17.23
CA ASN A 203 30.12 16.45 -16.97
C ASN A 203 30.55 14.96 -16.96
N ILE A 204 29.73 14.08 -16.36
CA ILE A 204 29.97 12.63 -16.38
C ILE A 204 29.98 12.12 -17.81
N LEU A 205 28.99 12.50 -18.62
CA LEU A 205 28.88 12.11 -20.01
C LEU A 205 30.07 12.60 -20.83
N GLY A 206 30.43 13.89 -20.70
CA GLY A 206 31.59 14.49 -21.38
C GLY A 206 32.91 13.79 -21.04
N ASN A 207 33.14 13.49 -19.77
CA ASN A 207 34.31 12.77 -19.31
C ASN A 207 34.35 11.31 -19.81
N THR A 208 33.18 10.69 -20.03
CA THR A 208 33.10 9.32 -20.57
C THR A 208 33.38 9.32 -22.08
N LEU A 209 32.84 10.30 -22.82
CA LEU A 209 33.12 10.50 -24.25
C LEU A 209 34.60 10.77 -24.50
N LYS A 210 35.22 11.64 -23.71
CA LYS A 210 36.68 11.96 -23.81
C LYS A 210 37.57 10.72 -23.65
N ARG A 211 37.10 9.66 -22.95
CA ARG A 211 37.85 8.40 -22.76
C ARG A 211 37.65 7.41 -23.90
N LEU A 212 36.66 7.61 -24.73
CA LEU A 212 36.39 6.77 -25.92
C LEU A 212 37.19 7.22 -27.14
N GLY A 213 37.73 8.43 -27.13
CA GLY A 213 38.46 9.07 -28.24
C GLY A 213 37.65 10.22 -28.77
#